data_0321d39483cc3229d2749ab5fcb4f490
#
_entry.id   0321d39483cc3229d2749ab5fcb4f490
#
_cell.length_a   1.000
_cell.length_b   1.000
_cell.length_c   1.000
_cell.angle_alpha   90.00
_cell.angle_beta   90.00
_cell.angle_gamma   90.00
#
_symmetry.space_group_name_H-M   'P 1'
#
loop_
_entity.id
_entity.type
_entity.pdbx_description
1 polymer ?
#
loop_
_entity_poly.entity_id
_entity_poly.type
_entity_poly.pdbx_seq_one_letter_code
_entity_poly.pdbx_strand_id
1 'polypeptide(L)'
;NHVYESEAGHIREIDDTVGAERIHERHASGSGYEIGPDGTKVTRVKKDNYTLTTGDDFAHIKGNSSTTVDGGVRVFVNADGSTDDHNYTIQVGNNANVNIQVNKGDVNVVTTEGDINLKSGRNINMETLGFRLQAQTVDIAVSGQWTESTKDKTESTTEHLMDAKNQTISANDTVLIDGGSFVDINGGTIELN
;
A
#
# COMPACT_ATOMS: atom_id res chain seq x y z
N ASN A 1 -18.35 46.21 13.53
CA ASN A 1 -18.55 45.32 12.37
C ASN A 1 -18.40 46.14 11.08
N HIS A 2 -17.49 45.74 10.24
CA HIS A 2 -17.24 46.34 8.92
C HIS A 2 -17.69 45.38 7.83
N VAL A 3 -18.74 45.72 7.12
CA VAL A 3 -19.30 44.89 6.04
C VAL A 3 -19.24 45.65 4.72
N TYR A 4 -18.66 45.02 3.70
CA TYR A 4 -18.79 45.43 2.32
C TYR A 4 -19.58 44.37 1.56
N GLU A 5 -20.64 44.80 0.89
CA GLU A 5 -21.44 43.98 0.01
C GLU A 5 -21.51 44.61 -1.38
N SER A 6 -21.22 43.84 -2.40
CA SER A 6 -21.33 44.28 -3.81
C SER A 6 -22.75 44.09 -4.34
N GLU A 7 -23.12 44.79 -5.42
CA GLU A 7 -24.42 44.65 -6.08
C GLU A 7 -24.70 43.18 -6.51
N ALA A 8 -23.66 42.42 -6.78
CA ALA A 8 -23.76 40.98 -7.16
C ALA A 8 -23.88 40.05 -5.93
N GLY A 9 -23.88 40.56 -4.68
CA GLY A 9 -24.01 39.77 -3.47
C GLY A 9 -22.70 39.13 -2.98
N HIS A 10 -21.53 39.64 -3.40
CA HIS A 10 -20.25 39.29 -2.79
C HIS A 10 -20.08 40.02 -1.46
N ILE A 11 -19.63 39.31 -0.42
CA ILE A 11 -19.48 39.84 0.92
C ILE A 11 -18.02 39.76 1.38
N ARG A 12 -17.55 40.84 2.04
CA ARG A 12 -16.35 40.84 2.85
C ARG A 12 -16.68 41.49 4.20
N GLU A 13 -16.46 40.77 5.27
CA GLU A 13 -16.85 41.16 6.61
C GLU A 13 -15.68 41.02 7.58
N ILE A 14 -15.46 42.02 8.42
CA ILE A 14 -14.61 41.97 9.61
C ILE A 14 -15.50 42.37 10.80
N ASP A 15 -15.72 41.45 11.71
CA ASP A 15 -16.49 41.62 12.90
C ASP A 15 -15.59 41.63 14.13
N ASP A 16 -15.55 42.74 14.85
CA ASP A 16 -14.77 42.95 16.06
C ASP A 16 -15.65 42.83 17.36
N THR A 17 -16.84 42.26 17.22
CA THR A 17 -17.73 42.03 18.38
C THR A 17 -17.07 41.05 19.34
N VAL A 18 -16.87 41.47 20.58
CA VAL A 18 -16.19 40.66 21.61
C VAL A 18 -16.87 39.30 21.79
N GLY A 19 -16.11 38.24 21.62
CA GLY A 19 -16.56 36.83 21.67
C GLY A 19 -17.29 36.32 20.43
N ALA A 20 -17.39 37.16 19.40
CA ALA A 20 -17.93 36.77 18.08
C ALA A 20 -17.08 37.34 16.93
N GLU A 21 -15.80 37.61 17.19
CA GLU A 21 -14.85 38.12 16.21
C GLU A 21 -14.80 37.21 15.00
N ARG A 22 -14.84 37.79 13.78
CA ARG A 22 -14.92 37.01 12.56
C ARG A 22 -14.28 37.72 11.38
N ILE A 23 -13.56 36.98 10.56
CA ILE A 23 -13.19 37.37 9.19
C ILE A 23 -13.94 36.46 8.22
N HIS A 24 -14.76 37.05 7.37
CA HIS A 24 -15.59 36.31 6.42
C HIS A 24 -15.48 36.90 5.02
N GLU A 25 -15.19 36.06 4.03
CA GLU A 25 -15.22 36.44 2.61
C GLU A 25 -16.00 35.41 1.81
N ARG A 26 -17.01 35.87 1.06
CA ARG A 26 -17.92 34.99 0.35
C ARG A 26 -18.23 35.53 -1.04
N HIS A 27 -18.09 34.68 -2.04
CA HIS A 27 -18.62 34.88 -3.36
C HIS A 27 -20.14 34.65 -3.38
N ALA A 28 -20.89 35.33 -4.25
CA ALA A 28 -22.34 35.17 -4.39
C ALA A 28 -22.81 33.72 -4.59
N SER A 29 -21.97 32.85 -5.21
CA SER A 29 -22.26 31.41 -5.34
C SER A 29 -22.20 30.62 -4.03
N GLY A 30 -21.70 31.22 -2.95
CA GLY A 30 -21.50 30.62 -1.66
C GLY A 30 -20.11 29.98 -1.44
N SER A 31 -19.18 30.12 -2.37
CA SER A 31 -17.76 29.80 -2.15
C SER A 31 -17.11 30.92 -1.35
N GLY A 32 -16.20 30.58 -0.44
CA GLY A 32 -15.54 31.56 0.41
C GLY A 32 -14.80 30.93 1.57
N TYR A 33 -14.39 31.75 2.52
CA TYR A 33 -13.81 31.29 3.77
C TYR A 33 -14.28 32.12 4.96
N GLU A 34 -14.18 31.53 6.13
CA GLU A 34 -14.45 32.16 7.41
C GLU A 34 -13.37 31.79 8.43
N ILE A 35 -12.95 32.74 9.23
CA ILE A 35 -12.13 32.52 10.43
C ILE A 35 -12.96 32.97 11.61
N GLY A 36 -13.31 32.07 12.52
CA GLY A 36 -14.12 32.30 13.69
C GLY A 36 -13.32 32.85 14.90
N PRO A 37 -14.00 33.14 16.02
CA PRO A 37 -13.39 33.74 17.20
C PRO A 37 -12.36 32.86 17.91
N ASP A 38 -12.43 31.54 17.70
CA ASP A 38 -11.46 30.55 18.19
C ASP A 38 -10.24 30.34 17.25
N GLY A 39 -10.18 31.08 16.13
CA GLY A 39 -9.16 30.94 15.09
C GLY A 39 -9.40 29.81 14.13
N THR A 40 -10.50 29.05 14.24
CA THR A 40 -10.85 28.00 13.28
C THR A 40 -11.12 28.60 11.90
N LYS A 41 -10.41 28.12 10.89
CA LYS A 41 -10.63 28.51 9.49
C LYS A 41 -11.42 27.44 8.75
N VAL A 42 -12.53 27.83 8.14
CA VAL A 42 -13.34 27.00 7.25
C VAL A 42 -13.27 27.56 5.83
N THR A 43 -12.88 26.76 4.87
CA THR A 43 -12.93 27.10 3.43
C THR A 43 -13.99 26.24 2.76
N ARG A 44 -14.89 26.87 2.01
CA ARG A 44 -15.95 26.21 1.25
C ARG A 44 -15.81 26.54 -0.22
N VAL A 45 -15.76 25.52 -1.05
CA VAL A 45 -15.76 25.65 -2.51
C VAL A 45 -16.97 24.92 -3.07
N LYS A 46 -17.80 25.60 -3.85
CA LYS A 46 -19.08 25.08 -4.38
C LYS A 46 -18.91 24.30 -5.69
N LYS A 47 -17.82 24.51 -6.38
CA LYS A 47 -17.48 23.81 -7.65
C LYS A 47 -16.06 23.26 -7.54
N ASP A 48 -15.25 23.55 -8.51
CA ASP A 48 -13.89 23.06 -8.61
C ASP A 48 -12.92 23.93 -7.78
N ASN A 49 -11.96 23.30 -7.17
CA ASN A 49 -10.85 23.96 -6.48
C ASN A 49 -9.54 23.59 -7.18
N TYR A 50 -8.82 24.60 -7.64
CA TYR A 50 -7.51 24.45 -8.27
C TYR A 50 -6.46 25.16 -7.44
N THR A 51 -5.40 24.44 -7.09
CA THR A 51 -4.21 25.00 -6.47
C THR A 51 -3.04 24.74 -7.40
N LEU A 52 -2.33 25.77 -7.81
CA LEU A 52 -1.12 25.70 -8.60
C LEU A 52 0.04 26.29 -7.81
N THR A 53 1.02 25.47 -7.47
CA THR A 53 2.27 25.87 -6.83
C THR A 53 3.40 25.69 -7.85
N THR A 54 4.10 26.76 -8.21
CA THR A 54 5.22 26.72 -9.17
C THR A 54 6.57 26.53 -8.52
N GLY A 55 6.62 26.49 -7.21
CA GLY A 55 7.76 26.15 -6.37
C GLY A 55 7.37 25.05 -5.40
N ASP A 56 7.95 25.05 -4.22
CA ASP A 56 7.67 24.04 -3.20
C ASP A 56 6.34 24.29 -2.48
N ASP A 57 5.66 23.22 -2.07
CA ASP A 57 4.47 23.25 -1.23
C ASP A 57 4.72 22.47 0.06
N PHE A 58 4.58 23.13 1.21
CA PHE A 58 4.82 22.56 2.53
C PHE A 58 3.55 22.60 3.39
N ALA A 59 3.13 21.45 3.90
CA ALA A 59 2.06 21.35 4.89
C ALA A 59 2.60 20.73 6.19
N HIS A 60 2.48 21.44 7.31
CA HIS A 60 2.81 20.95 8.64
C HIS A 60 1.57 20.95 9.54
N ILE A 61 1.10 19.77 9.93
CA ILE A 61 -0.10 19.58 10.75
C ILE A 61 0.32 18.93 12.07
N LYS A 62 0.17 19.66 13.19
CA LYS A 62 0.48 19.14 14.53
C LYS A 62 -0.57 18.17 15.06
N GLY A 63 -1.79 18.26 14.56
CA GLY A 63 -2.91 17.40 14.92
C GLY A 63 -3.17 16.32 13.86
N ASN A 64 -4.40 15.87 13.77
CA ASN A 64 -4.85 14.90 12.80
C ASN A 64 -5.10 15.54 11.43
N SER A 65 -4.79 14.82 10.37
CA SER A 65 -5.25 15.14 9.01
C SER A 65 -6.20 14.05 8.52
N SER A 66 -7.34 14.46 7.98
CA SER A 66 -8.33 13.56 7.40
C SER A 66 -8.75 14.07 6.02
N THR A 67 -8.75 13.18 5.04
CA THR A 67 -9.21 13.47 3.68
C THR A 67 -10.26 12.45 3.29
N THR A 68 -11.46 12.91 2.91
CA THR A 68 -12.53 12.07 2.38
C THR A 68 -12.83 12.51 0.96
N VAL A 69 -12.85 11.56 0.04
CA VAL A 69 -13.12 11.79 -1.38
C VAL A 69 -14.16 10.78 -1.86
N ASP A 70 -15.32 11.28 -2.32
CA ASP A 70 -16.38 10.42 -2.85
C ASP A 70 -16.07 9.90 -4.27
N GLY A 71 -15.14 10.56 -4.96
CA GLY A 71 -14.64 10.18 -6.29
C GLY A 71 -13.27 9.51 -6.23
N GLY A 72 -12.52 9.64 -7.30
CA GLY A 72 -11.15 9.10 -7.41
C GLY A 72 -10.08 10.03 -6.85
N VAL A 73 -8.99 9.46 -6.36
CA VAL A 73 -7.76 10.17 -6.01
C VAL A 73 -6.65 9.71 -6.94
N ARG A 74 -5.90 10.65 -7.49
CA ARG A 74 -4.76 10.38 -8.36
C ARG A 74 -3.54 11.20 -7.92
N VAL A 75 -2.43 10.55 -7.73
CA VAL A 75 -1.14 11.17 -7.44
C VAL A 75 -0.15 10.82 -8.54
N PHE A 76 0.44 11.82 -9.16
CA PHE A 76 1.52 11.68 -10.13
C PHE A 76 2.77 12.35 -9.57
N VAL A 77 3.87 11.63 -9.57
CA VAL A 77 5.19 12.15 -9.24
C VAL A 77 6.05 12.07 -10.51
N ASN A 78 6.83 13.11 -10.80
CA ASN A 78 7.66 13.23 -12.01
C ASN A 78 6.86 13.07 -13.31
N ALA A 79 5.69 13.72 -13.37
CA ALA A 79 4.79 13.62 -14.52
C ALA A 79 5.31 14.32 -15.79
N ASP A 80 6.33 15.18 -15.67
CA ASP A 80 6.99 15.88 -16.77
C ASP A 80 8.07 15.03 -17.48
N GLY A 81 8.38 13.83 -16.95
CA GLY A 81 9.40 12.94 -17.52
C GLY A 81 10.83 13.41 -17.32
N SER A 82 11.08 14.29 -16.33
CA SER A 82 12.44 14.69 -15.91
C SER A 82 13.31 13.46 -15.61
N THR A 83 14.62 13.58 -15.83
CA THR A 83 15.60 12.53 -15.49
C THR A 83 16.07 12.59 -14.05
N ASP A 84 15.59 13.56 -13.28
CA ASP A 84 15.93 13.70 -11.87
C ASP A 84 15.21 12.66 -11.02
N ASP A 85 15.84 12.23 -9.93
CA ASP A 85 15.26 11.26 -9.00
C ASP A 85 14.15 11.90 -8.16
N HIS A 86 12.89 11.68 -8.55
CA HIS A 86 11.72 12.11 -7.80
C HIS A 86 11.02 10.90 -7.15
N ASN A 87 10.79 10.98 -5.85
CA ASN A 87 10.23 9.88 -5.08
C ASN A 87 8.88 10.25 -4.46
N TYR A 88 7.97 9.27 -4.41
CA TYR A 88 6.81 9.32 -3.52
C TYR A 88 7.09 8.49 -2.28
N THR A 89 7.29 9.14 -1.13
CA THR A 89 7.67 8.48 0.11
C THR A 89 6.54 8.55 1.13
N ILE A 90 6.18 7.39 1.69
CA ILE A 90 5.30 7.28 2.87
C ILE A 90 6.13 6.77 4.03
N GLN A 91 6.35 7.60 5.04
CA GLN A 91 7.08 7.25 6.25
C GLN A 91 6.19 7.38 7.46
N VAL A 92 6.06 6.31 8.23
CA VAL A 92 5.28 6.25 9.46
C VAL A 92 6.21 5.87 10.60
N GLY A 93 6.32 6.73 11.62
CA GLY A 93 7.20 6.52 12.77
C GLY A 93 6.46 5.95 13.97
N ASN A 94 7.21 5.48 14.94
CA ASN A 94 6.82 5.16 16.33
C ASN A 94 5.40 4.59 16.54
N ASN A 95 5.27 3.26 16.57
CA ASN A 95 4.05 2.53 16.95
C ASN A 95 2.79 2.88 16.11
N ALA A 96 2.99 3.38 14.89
CA ALA A 96 1.91 3.67 13.97
C ALA A 96 1.97 2.74 12.75
N ASN A 97 0.86 2.64 12.03
CA ASN A 97 0.69 1.69 10.94
C ASN A 97 0.30 2.39 9.64
N VAL A 98 0.63 1.77 8.52
CA VAL A 98 0.01 2.06 7.22
C VAL A 98 -1.02 0.97 6.95
N ASN A 99 -2.29 1.33 6.84
CA ASN A 99 -3.37 0.42 6.51
C ASN A 99 -3.89 0.72 5.10
N ILE A 100 -3.90 -0.30 4.25
CA ILE A 100 -4.49 -0.24 2.91
C ILE A 100 -5.63 -1.27 2.88
N GLN A 101 -6.86 -0.80 2.72
CA GLN A 101 -8.04 -1.65 2.67
C GLN A 101 -8.85 -1.35 1.43
N VAL A 102 -9.14 -2.40 0.65
CA VAL A 102 -10.03 -2.36 -0.51
C VAL A 102 -11.17 -3.34 -0.26
N ASN A 103 -12.40 -2.83 -0.14
CA ASN A 103 -13.57 -3.68 0.15
C ASN A 103 -14.03 -4.50 -1.06
N LYS A 104 -13.94 -3.91 -2.26
CA LYS A 104 -14.27 -4.55 -3.54
C LYS A 104 -13.32 -4.04 -4.60
N GLY A 105 -12.68 -4.93 -5.34
CA GLY A 105 -11.64 -4.60 -6.32
C GLY A 105 -10.27 -5.06 -5.87
N ASP A 106 -9.22 -4.59 -6.51
CA ASP A 106 -7.86 -5.10 -6.39
C ASP A 106 -6.89 -4.06 -5.81
N VAL A 107 -5.82 -4.53 -5.22
CA VAL A 107 -4.61 -3.75 -4.94
C VAL A 107 -3.53 -4.19 -5.92
N ASN A 108 -3.17 -3.31 -6.86
CA ASN A 108 -2.15 -3.59 -7.87
C ASN A 108 -0.84 -2.87 -7.51
N VAL A 109 0.24 -3.61 -7.38
CA VAL A 109 1.59 -3.10 -7.20
C VAL A 109 2.43 -3.56 -8.39
N VAL A 110 2.84 -2.63 -9.24
CA VAL A 110 3.52 -2.93 -10.51
C VAL A 110 4.75 -2.04 -10.65
N THR A 111 5.87 -2.64 -11.02
CA THR A 111 7.05 -1.96 -11.55
C THR A 111 7.35 -2.51 -12.94
N THR A 112 7.75 -1.66 -13.88
CA THR A 112 8.05 -2.06 -15.26
C THR A 112 9.50 -2.47 -15.45
N GLU A 113 10.43 -1.83 -14.75
CA GLU A 113 11.87 -2.02 -14.95
C GLU A 113 12.65 -2.20 -13.64
N GLY A 114 12.02 -2.01 -12.49
CA GLY A 114 12.66 -2.11 -11.19
C GLY A 114 12.16 -3.30 -10.37
N ASP A 115 12.55 -3.35 -9.12
CA ASP A 115 12.21 -4.40 -8.17
C ASP A 115 11.05 -4.02 -7.25
N ILE A 116 10.33 -5.02 -6.75
CA ILE A 116 9.43 -4.89 -5.61
C ILE A 116 10.11 -5.53 -4.40
N ASN A 117 10.55 -4.70 -3.44
CA ASN A 117 11.24 -5.15 -2.25
C ASN A 117 10.31 -5.16 -1.04
N LEU A 118 10.04 -6.34 -0.47
CA LEU A 118 9.26 -6.52 0.75
C LEU A 118 10.18 -7.01 1.87
N LYS A 119 10.37 -6.19 2.91
CA LYS A 119 11.21 -6.52 4.05
C LYS A 119 10.44 -6.32 5.35
N SER A 120 10.42 -7.32 6.20
CA SER A 120 9.82 -7.26 7.53
C SER A 120 10.84 -7.68 8.58
N GLY A 121 10.88 -6.97 9.71
CA GLY A 121 11.69 -7.36 10.88
C GLY A 121 11.08 -8.53 11.67
N ARG A 122 9.85 -8.95 11.37
CA ARG A 122 9.14 -10.04 12.05
C ARG A 122 8.54 -11.01 11.04
N ASN A 123 7.32 -10.78 10.58
CA ASN A 123 6.58 -11.71 9.74
C ASN A 123 6.03 -10.99 8.49
N ILE A 124 5.97 -11.71 7.39
CA ILE A 124 5.14 -11.39 6.23
C ILE A 124 4.07 -12.49 6.18
N ASN A 125 2.82 -12.13 6.49
CA ASN A 125 1.69 -13.05 6.47
C ASN A 125 0.89 -12.83 5.17
N MET A 126 0.63 -13.89 4.44
CA MET A 126 -0.23 -13.91 3.26
C MET A 126 -1.33 -14.93 3.48
N GLU A 127 -2.58 -14.48 3.50
CA GLU A 127 -3.77 -15.33 3.59
C GLU A 127 -4.63 -15.10 2.35
N THR A 128 -4.88 -16.14 1.59
CA THR A 128 -5.55 -16.06 0.30
C THR A 128 -6.21 -17.40 -0.08
N LEU A 129 -7.25 -17.34 -0.90
CA LEU A 129 -7.84 -18.54 -1.49
C LEU A 129 -6.94 -19.17 -2.57
N GLY A 130 -6.11 -18.38 -3.22
CA GLY A 130 -5.17 -18.88 -4.22
C GLY A 130 -3.91 -18.01 -4.26
N PHE A 131 -2.76 -18.64 -4.26
CA PHE A 131 -1.46 -18.00 -4.44
C PHE A 131 -0.81 -18.51 -5.73
N ARG A 132 -0.46 -17.63 -6.64
CA ARG A 132 0.26 -17.96 -7.87
C ARG A 132 1.57 -17.20 -7.93
N LEU A 133 2.66 -17.93 -8.07
CA LEU A 133 3.99 -17.39 -8.32
C LEU A 133 4.43 -17.83 -9.72
N GLN A 134 4.83 -16.90 -10.57
CA GLN A 134 5.39 -17.15 -11.86
C GLN A 134 6.70 -16.36 -12.00
N ALA A 135 7.80 -17.04 -12.09
CA ALA A 135 9.14 -16.47 -12.15
C ALA A 135 10.06 -17.37 -12.99
N GLN A 136 11.15 -16.82 -13.52
CA GLN A 136 12.22 -17.61 -14.13
C GLN A 136 13.00 -18.38 -13.06
N THR A 137 13.24 -17.77 -11.92
CA THR A 137 13.92 -18.36 -10.77
C THR A 137 13.20 -18.03 -9.50
N VAL A 138 13.11 -18.98 -8.58
CA VAL A 138 12.60 -18.79 -7.23
C VAL A 138 13.64 -19.33 -6.25
N ASP A 139 14.27 -18.45 -5.49
CA ASP A 139 15.21 -18.80 -4.44
C ASP A 139 14.56 -18.68 -3.08
N ILE A 140 14.55 -19.75 -2.30
CA ILE A 140 14.00 -19.79 -0.95
C ILE A 140 15.11 -20.23 0.01
N ALA A 141 15.63 -19.30 0.79
CA ALA A 141 16.63 -19.57 1.82
C ALA A 141 15.99 -19.50 3.21
N VAL A 142 15.96 -20.62 3.91
CA VAL A 142 15.39 -20.75 5.27
C VAL A 142 16.47 -21.19 6.25
N SER A 143 16.82 -20.33 7.20
CA SER A 143 17.81 -20.68 8.23
C SER A 143 17.25 -21.54 9.36
N GLY A 144 15.95 -21.64 9.48
CA GLY A 144 15.23 -22.43 10.47
C GLY A 144 14.47 -23.60 9.84
N GLN A 145 13.17 -23.66 10.11
CA GLN A 145 12.30 -24.71 9.64
C GLN A 145 11.49 -24.25 8.42
N TRP A 146 11.47 -25.05 7.39
CA TRP A 146 10.50 -24.98 6.29
C TRP A 146 9.38 -26.00 6.55
N THR A 147 8.13 -25.56 6.57
CA THR A 147 6.98 -26.45 6.71
C THR A 147 6.02 -26.21 5.55
N GLU A 148 5.65 -27.27 4.88
CA GLU A 148 4.60 -27.28 3.86
C GLU A 148 3.54 -28.28 4.33
N SER A 149 2.26 -27.85 4.40
CA SER A 149 1.12 -28.70 4.71
C SER A 149 0.09 -28.54 3.62
N THR A 150 -0.15 -29.57 2.87
CA THR A 150 -1.08 -29.61 1.73
C THR A 150 -1.81 -30.93 1.69
N LYS A 151 -3.04 -30.91 1.16
CA LYS A 151 -3.80 -32.13 0.92
C LYS A 151 -3.25 -32.86 -0.30
N ASP A 152 -2.96 -32.10 -1.35
CA ASP A 152 -2.47 -32.65 -2.62
C ASP A 152 -1.27 -31.83 -3.09
N LYS A 153 -0.15 -32.47 -3.37
CA LYS A 153 1.05 -31.84 -3.92
C LYS A 153 1.38 -32.49 -5.27
N THR A 154 1.48 -31.67 -6.30
CA THR A 154 2.00 -32.11 -7.60
C THR A 154 3.24 -31.28 -7.92
N GLU A 155 4.33 -31.96 -8.20
CA GLU A 155 5.57 -31.36 -8.67
C GLU A 155 5.92 -31.96 -10.03
N SER A 156 6.12 -31.08 -11.02
CA SER A 156 6.55 -31.49 -12.36
C SER A 156 7.82 -30.72 -12.70
N THR A 157 8.92 -31.40 -12.78
CA THR A 157 10.24 -30.83 -13.03
C THR A 157 11.06 -31.76 -13.93
N THR A 158 11.98 -31.16 -14.67
CA THR A 158 12.92 -31.95 -15.48
C THR A 158 13.98 -32.60 -14.61
N GLU A 159 14.35 -31.96 -13.52
CA GLU A 159 15.32 -32.43 -12.55
C GLU A 159 14.88 -32.03 -11.14
N HIS A 160 14.87 -32.99 -10.23
CA HIS A 160 14.62 -32.77 -8.82
C HIS A 160 15.81 -33.29 -8.02
N LEU A 161 16.64 -32.37 -7.49
CA LEU A 161 17.74 -32.69 -6.62
C LEU A 161 17.40 -32.39 -5.18
N MET A 162 17.51 -33.39 -4.31
CA MET A 162 17.33 -33.22 -2.88
C MET A 162 18.57 -33.69 -2.14
N ASP A 163 19.35 -32.76 -1.62
CA ASP A 163 20.53 -33.02 -0.79
C ASP A 163 20.19 -32.77 0.67
N ALA A 164 20.07 -33.81 1.45
CA ALA A 164 19.73 -33.75 2.87
C ALA A 164 20.49 -34.78 3.68
N LYS A 165 20.96 -34.37 4.87
CA LYS A 165 21.64 -35.30 5.80
C LYS A 165 20.70 -36.45 6.21
N ASN A 166 19.43 -36.15 6.44
CA ASN A 166 18.40 -37.12 6.74
C ASN A 166 17.14 -36.77 5.95
N GLN A 167 16.60 -37.75 5.24
CA GLN A 167 15.35 -37.63 4.54
C GLN A 167 14.44 -38.79 4.96
N THR A 168 13.20 -38.47 5.27
CA THR A 168 12.17 -39.48 5.56
C THR A 168 11.00 -39.28 4.61
N ILE A 169 10.62 -40.31 3.90
CA ILE A 169 9.42 -40.35 3.09
C ILE A 169 8.52 -41.42 3.72
N SER A 170 7.33 -41.03 4.18
CA SER A 170 6.36 -41.97 4.75
C SER A 170 4.95 -41.68 4.24
N ALA A 171 4.20 -42.72 4.06
CA ALA A 171 2.79 -42.65 3.71
C ALA A 171 2.00 -43.65 4.56
N ASN A 172 0.73 -43.34 4.85
CA ASN A 172 -0.14 -44.24 5.57
C ASN A 172 -0.57 -45.43 4.73
N ASP A 173 -0.51 -45.31 3.41
CA ASP A 173 -0.93 -46.36 2.46
C ASP A 173 0.23 -46.76 1.57
N THR A 174 0.59 -46.00 0.58
CA THR A 174 1.58 -46.39 -0.43
C THR A 174 2.60 -45.32 -0.73
N VAL A 175 3.87 -45.64 -0.78
CA VAL A 175 4.93 -44.85 -1.42
C VAL A 175 5.27 -45.57 -2.74
N LEU A 176 4.98 -44.95 -3.89
CA LEU A 176 5.35 -45.45 -5.22
C LEU A 176 6.55 -44.66 -5.73
N ILE A 177 7.60 -45.37 -6.09
CA ILE A 177 8.76 -44.84 -6.79
C ILE A 177 8.84 -45.56 -8.15
N ASP A 178 8.52 -44.84 -9.22
CA ASP A 178 8.51 -45.37 -10.59
C ASP A 178 9.50 -44.59 -11.44
N GLY A 179 10.53 -45.25 -11.88
CA GLY A 179 11.51 -44.73 -12.82
C GLY A 179 11.33 -45.38 -14.19
N GLY A 180 10.82 -44.62 -15.16
CA GLY A 180 10.51 -45.16 -16.50
C GLY A 180 11.64 -45.93 -17.20
N SER A 181 12.91 -45.65 -16.89
CA SER A 181 14.05 -46.38 -17.39
C SER A 181 14.91 -47.00 -16.31
N PHE A 182 15.02 -46.37 -15.17
CA PHE A 182 15.98 -46.76 -14.15
C PHE A 182 15.63 -46.15 -12.77
N VAL A 183 15.69 -46.94 -11.71
CA VAL A 183 15.65 -46.52 -10.31
C VAL A 183 16.91 -47.04 -9.63
N ASP A 184 17.78 -46.17 -9.16
CA ASP A 184 18.98 -46.54 -8.42
C ASP A 184 18.79 -46.18 -6.93
N ILE A 185 18.92 -47.20 -6.08
CA ILE A 185 18.86 -47.01 -4.62
C ILE A 185 20.22 -47.53 -4.09
N ASN A 186 21.05 -46.58 -3.68
CA ASN A 186 22.42 -46.88 -3.23
C ASN A 186 22.59 -46.39 -1.79
N GLY A 187 23.06 -47.26 -0.90
CA GLY A 187 23.26 -46.93 0.49
C GLY A 187 24.05 -48.01 1.24
N GLY A 188 24.57 -47.66 2.43
CA GLY A 188 25.29 -48.60 3.29
C GLY A 188 24.44 -49.74 3.83
N THR A 189 23.14 -49.51 4.00
CA THR A 189 22.17 -50.56 4.37
C THR A 189 20.83 -50.26 3.68
N ILE A 190 20.24 -51.25 3.07
CA ILE A 190 18.91 -51.21 2.46
C ILE A 190 18.09 -52.30 3.13
N GLU A 191 17.08 -51.89 3.92
CA GLU A 191 16.16 -52.81 4.57
C GLU A 191 14.80 -52.77 3.86
N LEU A 192 14.34 -53.95 3.46
CA LEU A 192 13.05 -54.19 2.81
C LEU A 192 12.23 -55.09 3.76
N ASN A 193 11.15 -54.58 4.28
CA ASN A 193 10.22 -55.29 5.16
C ASN A 193 8.93 -55.67 4.42
#